data_8ca49a632083d1c5c5620a25b2388f5f
#
_entry.id   8ca49a632083d1c5c5620a25b2388f5f
#
_cell.length_a   1.000
_cell.length_b   1.000
_cell.length_c   1.000
_cell.angle_alpha   90.00
_cell.angle_beta   90.00
_cell.angle_gamma   90.00
#
_symmetry.space_group_name_H-M   'P 1'
#
loop_
_entity.id
_entity.type
_entity.pdbx_description
1 polymer ?
#
loop_
_entity_poly.entity_id
_entity_poly.type
_entity_poly.pdbx_seq_one_letter_code
_entity_poly.pdbx_strand_id
1 'polypeptide(L)'
;MAEKHQKKKKGSALKILLAVLLLLVLTVGAAGVFAYNEINGNGGKPGAEVTVSIPQGSGVAAIAKELKEAGVIRSAYLFRWYVGHKGAAGKLQYGDFTLQTGGYSYDGLIAELSAYAKADSVRLTFPEGTTAIAIARKMEEAGLCSAEDFLKEANEGDFSAYTFWQYVPEDKDAPDRFMKCEGYLFPETYEFLKDDTVHNYVATFYAQFDAQITDEMYAELKKQDMTLPQLITLASFVQELSLIHISEPTRH
;
A
#
# COMPACT_ATOMS: atom_id res chain seq x y z
N MET A 1 -45.30 -43.50 -26.44
CA MET A 1 -43.82 -43.67 -26.41
C MET A 1 -43.13 -42.32 -26.38
N ALA A 2 -43.24 -41.55 -25.33
CA ALA A 2 -42.57 -40.23 -25.26
C ALA A 2 -42.31 -39.75 -23.82
N GLU A 3 -41.74 -40.59 -22.93
CA GLU A 3 -41.49 -40.14 -21.54
C GLU A 3 -40.13 -40.55 -20.97
N LYS A 4 -39.20 -41.05 -21.76
CA LYS A 4 -37.92 -41.60 -21.27
C LYS A 4 -36.68 -40.75 -21.52
N HIS A 5 -36.75 -39.56 -22.14
CA HIS A 5 -35.57 -38.77 -22.52
C HIS A 5 -35.25 -37.56 -21.65
N GLN A 6 -36.11 -37.10 -20.75
CA GLN A 6 -35.84 -35.90 -19.93
C GLN A 6 -35.06 -36.15 -18.62
N LYS A 7 -35.04 -37.37 -18.08
CA LYS A 7 -34.33 -37.67 -16.80
C LYS A 7 -32.80 -37.74 -16.91
N LYS A 8 -32.24 -38.00 -18.08
CA LYS A 8 -30.76 -38.12 -18.26
C LYS A 8 -30.02 -36.80 -18.25
N LYS A 9 -30.61 -35.67 -18.64
CA LYS A 9 -29.97 -34.37 -18.73
C LYS A 9 -29.74 -33.68 -17.35
N LYS A 10 -30.66 -33.87 -16.37
CA LYS A 10 -30.54 -33.25 -15.04
C LYS A 10 -29.41 -33.86 -14.20
N GLY A 11 -29.13 -35.13 -14.28
CA GLY A 11 -28.05 -35.79 -13.55
C GLY A 11 -26.65 -35.44 -14.07
N SER A 12 -26.50 -35.08 -15.33
CA SER A 12 -25.24 -34.65 -15.94
C SER A 12 -24.90 -33.22 -15.52
N ALA A 13 -25.86 -32.30 -15.52
CA ALA A 13 -25.66 -30.91 -15.10
C ALA A 13 -25.23 -30.79 -13.61
N LEU A 14 -25.86 -31.58 -12.72
CA LEU A 14 -25.50 -31.61 -11.31
C LEU A 14 -24.08 -32.14 -11.09
N LYS A 15 -23.67 -33.19 -11.82
CA LYS A 15 -22.30 -33.71 -11.76
C LYS A 15 -21.26 -32.70 -12.24
N ILE A 16 -21.57 -31.96 -13.31
CA ILE A 16 -20.71 -30.88 -13.81
C ILE A 16 -20.60 -29.75 -12.78
N LEU A 17 -21.72 -29.33 -12.18
CA LEU A 17 -21.72 -28.30 -11.13
C LEU A 17 -20.87 -28.71 -9.91
N LEU A 18 -21.01 -29.95 -9.44
CA LEU A 18 -20.22 -30.48 -8.34
C LEU A 18 -18.73 -30.58 -8.71
N ALA A 19 -18.40 -30.97 -9.94
CA ALA A 19 -17.01 -31.00 -10.40
C ALA A 19 -16.39 -29.59 -10.47
N VAL A 20 -17.14 -28.59 -10.94
CA VAL A 20 -16.71 -27.18 -10.97
C VAL A 20 -16.51 -26.64 -9.54
N LEU A 21 -17.46 -26.94 -8.62
CA LEU A 21 -17.33 -26.53 -7.24
C LEU A 21 -16.10 -27.17 -6.57
N LEU A 22 -15.88 -28.47 -6.79
CA LEU A 22 -14.69 -29.16 -6.28
C LEU A 22 -13.41 -28.56 -6.84
N LEU A 23 -13.35 -28.27 -8.13
CA LEU A 23 -12.22 -27.62 -8.78
C LEU A 23 -11.94 -26.24 -8.14
N LEU A 24 -13.01 -25.46 -7.91
CA LEU A 24 -12.90 -24.14 -7.29
C LEU A 24 -12.35 -24.25 -5.85
N VAL A 25 -12.85 -25.19 -5.05
CA VAL A 25 -12.33 -25.42 -3.70
C VAL A 25 -10.85 -25.83 -3.72
N LEU A 26 -10.47 -26.71 -4.66
CA LEU A 26 -9.06 -27.12 -4.80
C LEU A 26 -8.15 -25.98 -5.24
N THR A 27 -8.61 -25.12 -6.16
CA THR A 27 -7.81 -23.95 -6.61
C THR A 27 -7.65 -22.91 -5.51
N VAL A 28 -8.73 -22.61 -4.76
CA VAL A 28 -8.66 -21.68 -3.60
C VAL A 28 -7.76 -22.27 -2.50
N GLY A 29 -7.87 -23.57 -2.21
CA GLY A 29 -7.00 -24.25 -1.26
C GLY A 29 -5.53 -24.19 -1.67
N ALA A 30 -5.22 -24.48 -2.92
CA ALA A 30 -3.86 -24.40 -3.46
C ALA A 30 -3.30 -22.97 -3.39
N ALA A 31 -4.11 -21.96 -3.74
CA ALA A 31 -3.73 -20.55 -3.64
C ALA A 31 -3.45 -20.14 -2.18
N GLY A 32 -4.27 -20.61 -1.22
CA GLY A 32 -4.06 -20.37 0.20
C GLY A 32 -2.76 -20.98 0.73
N VAL A 33 -2.46 -22.23 0.35
CA VAL A 33 -1.19 -22.89 0.69
C VAL A 33 0.00 -22.18 0.06
N PHE A 34 -0.13 -21.74 -1.20
CA PHE A 34 0.91 -20.95 -1.86
C PHE A 34 1.18 -19.64 -1.10
N ALA A 35 0.13 -18.87 -0.78
CA ALA A 35 0.25 -17.61 -0.07
C ALA A 35 0.86 -17.80 1.33
N TYR A 36 0.40 -18.80 2.07
CA TYR A 36 0.95 -19.14 3.38
C TYR A 36 2.46 -19.46 3.32
N ASN A 37 2.88 -20.31 2.38
CA ASN A 37 4.28 -20.68 2.22
C ASN A 37 5.14 -19.51 1.78
N GLU A 38 4.64 -18.66 0.89
CA GLU A 38 5.35 -17.46 0.42
C GLU A 38 5.56 -16.45 1.54
N ILE A 39 4.49 -16.12 2.29
CA ILE A 39 4.56 -15.16 3.41
C ILE A 39 5.52 -15.64 4.52
N ASN A 40 5.55 -16.93 4.80
CA ASN A 40 6.38 -17.48 5.88
C ASN A 40 7.79 -17.93 5.44
N GLY A 41 8.18 -17.69 4.19
CA GLY A 41 9.50 -18.06 3.68
C GLY A 41 9.68 -19.56 3.41
N ASN A 42 8.59 -20.34 3.45
CA ASN A 42 8.61 -21.77 3.18
C ASN A 42 8.52 -22.10 1.68
N GLY A 43 8.50 -21.07 0.83
CA GLY A 43 8.29 -21.17 -0.61
C GLY A 43 9.46 -21.74 -1.39
N GLY A 44 10.65 -21.82 -0.81
CA GLY A 44 11.86 -22.33 -1.44
C GLY A 44 13.03 -22.40 -0.46
N LYS A 45 14.08 -23.09 -0.83
CA LYS A 45 15.36 -23.00 -0.09
C LYS A 45 16.05 -21.69 -0.45
N PRO A 46 16.81 -21.08 0.48
CA PRO A 46 17.68 -19.97 0.15
C PRO A 46 18.59 -20.35 -1.01
N GLY A 47 18.58 -19.51 -2.06
CA GLY A 47 19.39 -19.70 -3.27
C GLY A 47 20.62 -18.80 -3.28
N ALA A 48 21.06 -18.41 -4.49
CA ALA A 48 22.21 -17.53 -4.66
C ALA A 48 21.94 -16.12 -4.12
N GLU A 49 22.99 -15.43 -3.70
CA GLU A 49 22.95 -14.00 -3.41
C GLU A 49 22.76 -13.22 -4.71
N VAL A 50 21.85 -12.24 -4.66
CA VAL A 50 21.58 -11.32 -5.76
C VAL A 50 21.56 -9.90 -5.23
N THR A 51 22.10 -8.96 -6.00
CA THR A 51 21.98 -7.54 -5.70
C THR A 51 20.71 -7.02 -6.34
N VAL A 52 19.83 -6.45 -5.52
CA VAL A 52 18.60 -5.78 -5.94
C VAL A 52 18.79 -4.30 -5.74
N SER A 53 18.77 -3.54 -6.83
CA SER A 53 18.85 -2.07 -6.80
C SER A 53 17.44 -1.50 -6.78
N ILE A 54 17.09 -0.83 -5.68
CA ILE A 54 15.80 -0.16 -5.50
C ILE A 54 16.03 1.34 -5.74
N PRO A 55 15.56 1.90 -6.85
CA PRO A 55 15.70 3.33 -7.14
C PRO A 55 15.03 4.19 -6.06
N GLN A 56 15.62 5.35 -5.82
CA GLN A 56 15.08 6.36 -4.93
C GLN A 56 13.67 6.78 -5.39
N GLY A 57 12.73 6.92 -4.46
CA GLY A 57 11.33 7.24 -4.77
C GLY A 57 10.48 6.08 -5.30
N SER A 58 11.00 4.84 -5.27
CA SER A 58 10.25 3.67 -5.70
C SER A 58 9.06 3.39 -4.77
N GLY A 59 7.85 3.35 -5.33
CA GLY A 59 6.67 2.85 -4.60
C GLY A 59 6.73 1.34 -4.36
N VAL A 60 5.91 0.84 -3.44
CA VAL A 60 5.84 -0.60 -3.08
C VAL A 60 5.65 -1.50 -4.31
N ALA A 61 4.90 -1.03 -5.30
CA ALA A 61 4.66 -1.79 -6.54
C ALA A 61 5.96 -1.98 -7.36
N ALA A 62 6.78 -0.93 -7.46
CA ALA A 62 8.08 -1.00 -8.13
C ALA A 62 9.05 -1.90 -7.35
N ILE A 63 9.16 -1.72 -6.03
CA ILE A 63 9.97 -2.57 -5.16
C ILE A 63 9.59 -4.04 -5.30
N ALA A 64 8.29 -4.35 -5.23
CA ALA A 64 7.79 -5.71 -5.37
C ALA A 64 8.10 -6.32 -6.75
N LYS A 65 8.11 -5.50 -7.80
CA LYS A 65 8.49 -5.91 -9.16
C LYS A 65 9.97 -6.28 -9.21
N GLU A 66 10.86 -5.40 -8.74
CA GLU A 66 12.30 -5.64 -8.70
C GLU A 66 12.65 -6.90 -7.90
N LEU A 67 12.07 -7.07 -6.71
CA LEU A 67 12.27 -8.26 -5.88
C LEU A 67 11.81 -9.55 -6.59
N LYS A 68 10.71 -9.49 -7.35
CA LYS A 68 10.23 -10.63 -8.14
C LYS A 68 11.14 -10.92 -9.32
N GLU A 69 11.59 -9.92 -10.06
CA GLU A 69 12.49 -10.06 -11.20
C GLU A 69 13.86 -10.62 -10.77
N ALA A 70 14.33 -10.20 -9.59
CA ALA A 70 15.53 -10.75 -8.97
C ALA A 70 15.34 -12.17 -8.37
N GLY A 71 14.12 -12.70 -8.35
CA GLY A 71 13.84 -14.03 -7.81
C GLY A 71 13.83 -14.12 -6.27
N VAL A 72 13.82 -12.99 -5.56
CA VAL A 72 13.75 -12.95 -4.10
C VAL A 72 12.37 -13.35 -3.61
N ILE A 73 11.31 -12.92 -4.32
CA ILE A 73 9.92 -13.30 -4.08
C ILE A 73 9.29 -13.89 -5.35
N ARG A 74 8.23 -14.69 -5.19
CA ARG A 74 7.52 -15.28 -6.33
C ARG A 74 6.28 -14.47 -6.75
N SER A 75 5.69 -13.69 -5.83
CA SER A 75 4.48 -12.94 -6.09
C SER A 75 4.59 -11.48 -5.64
N ALA A 76 4.76 -10.57 -6.61
CA ALA A 76 4.76 -9.13 -6.37
C ALA A 76 3.41 -8.64 -5.80
N TYR A 77 2.29 -9.19 -6.30
CA TYR A 77 0.95 -8.86 -5.81
C TYR A 77 0.78 -9.19 -4.31
N LEU A 78 1.18 -10.40 -3.92
CA LEU A 78 1.05 -10.85 -2.52
C LEU A 78 1.96 -10.05 -1.58
N PHE A 79 3.18 -9.71 -2.03
CA PHE A 79 4.09 -8.87 -1.25
C PHE A 79 3.54 -7.45 -1.07
N ARG A 80 3.04 -6.82 -2.15
CA ARG A 80 2.40 -5.49 -2.09
C ARG A 80 1.22 -5.49 -1.10
N TRP A 81 0.33 -6.49 -1.21
CA TRP A 81 -0.80 -6.63 -0.29
C TRP A 81 -0.33 -6.77 1.17
N TYR A 82 0.69 -7.61 1.41
CA TYR A 82 1.22 -7.85 2.75
C TYR A 82 1.86 -6.60 3.36
N VAL A 83 2.66 -5.86 2.58
CA VAL A 83 3.28 -4.59 3.01
C VAL A 83 2.20 -3.55 3.38
N GLY A 84 1.14 -3.44 2.58
CA GLY A 84 0.00 -2.57 2.89
C GLY A 84 -0.72 -2.98 4.17
N HIS A 85 -1.02 -4.28 4.33
CA HIS A 85 -1.67 -4.83 5.52
C HIS A 85 -0.86 -4.61 6.82
N LYS A 86 0.47 -4.63 6.73
CA LYS A 86 1.39 -4.38 7.85
C LYS A 86 1.68 -2.90 8.09
N GLY A 87 1.19 -1.99 7.25
CA GLY A 87 1.53 -0.57 7.33
C GLY A 87 3.02 -0.32 7.16
N ALA A 88 3.71 -1.12 6.35
CA ALA A 88 5.17 -1.09 6.23
C ALA A 88 5.67 -0.34 4.98
N ALA A 89 4.78 0.23 4.16
CA ALA A 89 5.13 0.85 2.90
C ALA A 89 6.16 2.00 3.06
N GLY A 90 5.97 2.85 4.05
CA GLY A 90 6.89 3.95 4.35
C GLY A 90 8.17 3.54 5.10
N LYS A 91 8.37 2.25 5.37
CA LYS A 91 9.58 1.73 6.04
C LYS A 91 10.59 1.14 5.06
N LEU A 92 10.14 0.81 3.85
CA LEU A 92 11.00 0.25 2.83
C LEU A 92 11.95 1.33 2.30
N GLN A 93 13.24 1.01 2.25
CA GLN A 93 14.30 1.92 1.85
C GLN A 93 14.74 1.67 0.41
N TYR A 94 15.33 2.69 -0.19
CA TYR A 94 15.99 2.61 -1.49
C TYR A 94 17.49 2.29 -1.31
N GLY A 95 18.13 1.82 -2.36
CA GLY A 95 19.55 1.48 -2.37
C GLY A 95 19.82 0.08 -2.93
N ASP A 96 21.05 -0.36 -2.81
CA ASP A 96 21.49 -1.66 -3.28
C ASP A 96 21.46 -2.66 -2.12
N PHE A 97 20.62 -3.67 -2.24
CA PHE A 97 20.45 -4.71 -1.24
C PHE A 97 21.04 -6.03 -1.75
N THR A 98 21.92 -6.63 -0.98
CA THR A 98 22.39 -8.00 -1.23
C THR A 98 21.44 -8.97 -0.54
N LEU A 99 20.58 -9.63 -1.32
CA LEU A 99 19.53 -10.51 -0.84
C LEU A 99 19.76 -11.92 -1.40
N GLN A 100 19.16 -12.93 -0.76
CA GLN A 100 19.14 -14.29 -1.28
C GLN A 100 17.87 -14.56 -2.08
N THR A 101 17.99 -15.32 -3.16
CA THR A 101 16.81 -15.76 -3.92
C THR A 101 16.03 -16.79 -3.11
N GLY A 102 14.75 -16.49 -2.83
CA GLY A 102 13.88 -17.34 -2.01
C GLY A 102 14.26 -17.38 -0.53
N GLY A 103 13.49 -18.11 0.26
CA GLY A 103 13.79 -18.37 1.67
C GLY A 103 13.43 -17.25 2.65
N TYR A 104 13.09 -16.06 2.21
CA TYR A 104 12.62 -14.98 3.08
C TYR A 104 11.16 -15.17 3.46
N SER A 105 10.85 -14.99 4.74
CA SER A 105 9.50 -14.57 5.13
C SER A 105 9.29 -13.10 4.74
N TYR A 106 8.07 -12.68 4.46
CA TYR A 106 7.81 -11.29 4.12
C TYR A 106 8.14 -10.33 5.27
N ASP A 107 7.93 -10.75 6.53
CA ASP A 107 8.38 -9.96 7.69
C ASP A 107 9.90 -9.83 7.74
N GLY A 108 10.64 -10.91 7.47
CA GLY A 108 12.10 -10.88 7.39
C GLY A 108 12.61 -10.00 6.25
N LEU A 109 11.99 -10.08 5.08
CA LEU A 109 12.34 -9.25 3.93
C LEU A 109 12.06 -7.76 4.18
N ILE A 110 10.91 -7.44 4.79
CA ILE A 110 10.59 -6.06 5.20
C ILE A 110 11.64 -5.55 6.21
N ALA A 111 12.03 -6.37 7.19
CA ALA A 111 13.05 -5.98 8.16
C ALA A 111 14.41 -5.72 7.48
N GLU A 112 14.83 -6.56 6.53
CA GLU A 112 16.06 -6.39 5.76
C GLU A 112 16.05 -5.10 4.93
N LEU A 113 14.95 -4.87 4.18
CA LEU A 113 14.76 -3.66 3.38
C LEU A 113 14.61 -2.38 4.22
N SER A 114 14.28 -2.52 5.50
CA SER A 114 14.17 -1.40 6.44
C SER A 114 15.45 -1.20 7.26
N ALA A 115 16.38 -2.14 7.28
CA ALA A 115 17.54 -2.13 8.17
C ALA A 115 18.62 -1.13 7.77
N TYR A 116 18.65 -0.70 6.50
CA TYR A 116 19.66 0.23 5.97
C TYR A 116 19.60 1.64 6.59
N ALA A 117 18.46 1.99 7.20
CA ALA A 117 18.15 3.32 7.72
C ALA A 117 18.65 3.61 9.15
N LYS A 118 19.31 2.68 9.85
CA LYS A 118 19.50 2.81 11.30
C LYS A 118 20.60 3.75 11.77
N ALA A 119 21.47 4.24 10.90
CA ALA A 119 22.65 4.99 11.36
C ALA A 119 22.36 6.49 11.68
N ASP A 120 21.40 7.14 10.99
CA ASP A 120 21.12 8.58 11.17
C ASP A 120 19.66 8.93 10.83
N SER A 121 18.71 8.20 11.43
CA SER A 121 17.28 8.38 11.19
C SER A 121 16.56 9.10 12.33
N VAL A 122 15.48 9.80 11.98
CA VAL A 122 14.53 10.42 12.91
C VAL A 122 13.19 9.71 12.80
N ARG A 123 12.65 9.25 13.93
CA ARG A 123 11.35 8.62 13.99
C ARG A 123 10.29 9.64 14.35
N LEU A 124 9.28 9.82 13.47
CA LEU A 124 8.18 10.75 13.65
C LEU A 124 6.83 10.01 13.53
N THR A 125 5.90 10.34 14.43
CA THR A 125 4.52 9.81 14.40
C THR A 125 3.57 10.94 14.01
N PHE A 126 2.72 10.67 13.03
CA PHE A 126 1.68 11.57 12.55
C PHE A 126 0.32 10.93 12.86
N PRO A 127 -0.42 11.44 13.87
CA PRO A 127 -1.74 10.95 14.20
C PRO A 127 -2.75 11.18 13.06
N GLU A 128 -3.82 10.40 13.06
CA GLU A 128 -4.96 10.63 12.18
C GLU A 128 -5.55 12.03 12.39
N GLY A 129 -6.00 12.67 11.30
CA GLY A 129 -6.48 14.06 11.32
C GLY A 129 -5.37 15.11 11.28
N THR A 130 -4.08 14.73 11.18
CA THR A 130 -2.98 15.68 11.03
C THR A 130 -3.01 16.32 9.64
N THR A 131 -3.08 17.65 9.57
CA THR A 131 -3.09 18.41 8.31
C THR A 131 -1.71 18.41 7.63
N ALA A 132 -1.67 18.63 6.31
CA ALA A 132 -0.43 18.76 5.55
C ALA A 132 0.50 19.86 6.13
N ILE A 133 -0.06 20.99 6.57
CA ILE A 133 0.71 22.07 7.21
C ILE A 133 1.35 21.57 8.53
N ALA A 134 0.60 20.82 9.34
CA ALA A 134 1.13 20.31 10.60
C ALA A 134 2.22 19.25 10.38
N ILE A 135 2.07 18.41 9.34
CA ILE A 135 3.10 17.47 8.90
C ILE A 135 4.37 18.23 8.51
N ALA A 136 4.26 19.23 7.63
CA ALA A 136 5.39 20.01 7.13
C ALA A 136 6.15 20.71 8.28
N ARG A 137 5.44 21.31 9.22
CA ARG A 137 6.06 21.93 10.41
C ARG A 137 6.81 20.91 11.26
N LYS A 138 6.25 19.72 11.44
CA LYS A 138 6.91 18.68 12.22
C LYS A 138 8.16 18.13 11.54
N MET A 139 8.18 18.09 10.21
CA MET A 139 9.38 17.75 9.43
C MET A 139 10.47 18.82 9.62
N GLU A 140 10.09 20.09 9.62
CA GLU A 140 11.01 21.21 9.85
C GLU A 140 11.54 21.22 11.30
N GLU A 141 10.68 21.04 12.30
CA GLU A 141 11.07 20.92 13.72
C GLU A 141 12.04 19.77 13.97
N ALA A 142 11.91 18.69 13.18
CA ALA A 142 12.82 17.55 13.23
C ALA A 142 14.15 17.78 12.48
N GLY A 143 14.30 18.92 11.80
CA GLY A 143 15.52 19.29 11.06
C GLY A 143 15.72 18.49 9.76
N LEU A 144 14.63 17.97 9.17
CA LEU A 144 14.69 17.16 7.95
C LEU A 144 14.65 18.03 6.68
N CYS A 145 13.73 19.00 6.63
CA CYS A 145 13.58 19.96 5.53
C CYS A 145 12.81 21.19 6.00
N SER A 146 12.75 22.26 5.20
CA SER A 146 11.86 23.38 5.50
C SER A 146 10.39 22.98 5.25
N ALA A 147 9.45 23.56 6.02
CA ALA A 147 8.03 23.33 5.81
C ALA A 147 7.56 23.80 4.42
N GLU A 148 8.17 24.89 3.92
CA GLU A 148 7.87 25.43 2.59
C GLU A 148 8.29 24.46 1.48
N ASP A 149 9.52 23.93 1.53
CA ASP A 149 10.02 22.97 0.53
C ASP A 149 9.21 21.68 0.57
N PHE A 150 8.84 21.19 1.76
CA PHE A 150 8.01 20.01 1.89
C PHE A 150 6.64 20.19 1.24
N LEU A 151 5.94 21.30 1.54
CA LEU A 151 4.62 21.58 0.97
C LEU A 151 4.71 21.83 -0.54
N LYS A 152 5.74 22.53 -1.00
CA LYS A 152 5.97 22.74 -2.43
C LYS A 152 6.14 21.41 -3.15
N GLU A 153 7.04 20.55 -2.67
CA GLU A 153 7.27 19.25 -3.28
C GLU A 153 6.01 18.37 -3.26
N ALA A 154 5.28 18.36 -2.14
CA ALA A 154 4.06 17.58 -2.01
C ALA A 154 2.94 18.02 -2.99
N ASN A 155 2.90 19.31 -3.36
CA ASN A 155 1.89 19.82 -4.28
C ASN A 155 2.33 19.80 -5.75
N GLU A 156 3.61 20.01 -6.04
CA GLU A 156 4.15 20.27 -7.39
C GLU A 156 5.06 19.15 -7.91
N GLY A 157 5.54 18.26 -7.02
CA GLY A 157 6.45 17.16 -7.37
C GLY A 157 5.80 16.12 -8.29
N ASP A 158 6.63 15.38 -9.02
CA ASP A 158 6.18 14.27 -9.88
C ASP A 158 6.10 12.97 -9.09
N PHE A 159 4.88 12.54 -8.79
CA PHE A 159 4.59 11.29 -8.11
C PHE A 159 3.76 10.34 -9.00
N SER A 160 3.87 10.47 -10.31
CA SER A 160 3.16 9.65 -11.31
C SER A 160 3.45 8.15 -11.21
N ALA A 161 4.50 7.76 -10.49
CA ALA A 161 4.80 6.36 -10.18
C ALA A 161 3.78 5.70 -9.24
N TYR A 162 2.99 6.47 -8.49
CA TYR A 162 1.96 5.96 -7.59
C TYR A 162 0.61 5.84 -8.28
N THR A 163 -0.11 4.75 -7.99
CA THR A 163 -1.41 4.45 -8.64
C THR A 163 -2.45 5.53 -8.36
N PHE A 164 -2.50 6.05 -7.13
CA PHE A 164 -3.49 7.06 -6.75
C PHE A 164 -3.29 8.41 -7.45
N TRP A 165 -2.05 8.74 -7.85
CA TRP A 165 -1.70 10.06 -8.38
C TRP A 165 -2.49 10.45 -9.62
N GLN A 166 -2.84 9.49 -10.48
CA GLN A 166 -3.68 9.73 -11.65
C GLN A 166 -5.12 10.15 -11.32
N TYR A 167 -5.56 9.94 -10.07
CA TYR A 167 -6.89 10.31 -9.59
C TYR A 167 -6.90 11.64 -8.82
N VAL A 168 -5.73 12.22 -8.56
CA VAL A 168 -5.60 13.54 -7.91
C VAL A 168 -5.87 14.62 -8.97
N PRO A 169 -6.94 15.43 -8.84
CA PRO A 169 -7.29 16.40 -9.85
C PRO A 169 -6.24 17.51 -9.93
N GLU A 170 -6.04 18.06 -11.12
CA GLU A 170 -5.25 19.28 -11.32
C GLU A 170 -5.97 20.49 -10.69
N ASP A 171 -5.22 21.55 -10.38
CA ASP A 171 -5.80 22.74 -9.72
C ASP A 171 -6.89 23.42 -10.54
N LYS A 172 -6.80 23.38 -11.90
CA LYS A 172 -7.84 23.86 -12.80
C LYS A 172 -9.18 23.11 -12.67
N ASP A 173 -9.13 21.83 -12.23
CA ASP A 173 -10.29 20.94 -12.10
C ASP A 173 -10.82 20.91 -10.65
N ALA A 174 -10.11 21.52 -9.71
CA ALA A 174 -10.48 21.63 -8.29
C ALA A 174 -10.09 23.00 -7.71
N PRO A 175 -10.67 24.12 -8.21
CA PRO A 175 -10.25 25.49 -7.86
C PRO A 175 -10.50 25.84 -6.38
N ASP A 176 -11.41 25.16 -5.71
CA ASP A 176 -11.74 25.39 -4.29
C ASP A 176 -10.86 24.58 -3.33
N ARG A 177 -9.95 23.76 -3.86
CA ARG A 177 -9.05 22.96 -3.04
C ARG A 177 -7.90 23.82 -2.52
N PHE A 178 -7.70 23.79 -1.19
CA PHE A 178 -6.66 24.58 -0.53
C PHE A 178 -5.23 24.09 -0.86
N MET A 179 -5.03 22.77 -0.88
CA MET A 179 -3.74 22.12 -1.22
C MET A 179 -3.97 20.83 -1.98
N LYS A 180 -3.13 20.54 -2.98
CA LYS A 180 -3.18 19.30 -3.76
C LYS A 180 -2.86 18.07 -2.89
N CYS A 181 -1.93 18.20 -1.94
CA CYS A 181 -1.46 17.12 -1.09
C CYS A 181 -2.37 16.80 0.10
N GLU A 182 -3.34 17.69 0.44
CA GLU A 182 -4.20 17.48 1.64
C GLU A 182 -5.05 16.21 1.51
N GLY A 183 -4.99 15.37 2.55
CA GLY A 183 -5.68 14.09 2.62
C GLY A 183 -4.92 12.91 2.00
N TYR A 184 -3.79 13.14 1.29
CA TYR A 184 -2.99 12.09 0.68
C TYR A 184 -1.69 11.77 1.43
N LEU A 185 -1.33 12.58 2.42
CA LEU A 185 -0.20 12.32 3.31
C LEU A 185 -0.68 11.38 4.44
N PHE A 186 -0.45 10.07 4.26
CA PHE A 186 -1.03 9.06 5.15
C PHE A 186 -0.52 9.16 6.59
N PRO A 187 -1.39 9.16 7.62
CA PRO A 187 -1.00 9.23 9.03
C PRO A 187 -0.42 7.88 9.49
N GLU A 188 0.83 7.88 9.94
CA GLU A 188 1.53 6.69 10.43
C GLU A 188 2.78 7.10 11.23
N THR A 189 3.52 6.15 11.75
CA THR A 189 4.87 6.35 12.31
C THR A 189 5.91 6.00 11.27
N TYR A 190 6.70 6.99 10.87
CA TYR A 190 7.75 6.87 9.87
C TYR A 190 9.14 7.01 10.48
N GLU A 191 10.12 6.43 9.81
CA GLU A 191 11.53 6.61 10.09
C GLU A 191 12.18 7.27 8.87
N PHE A 192 12.71 8.50 9.07
CA PHE A 192 13.30 9.31 8.01
C PHE A 192 14.81 9.38 8.16
N LEU A 193 15.57 9.20 7.08
CA LEU A 193 17.00 9.50 7.04
C LEU A 193 17.19 11.02 7.08
N LYS A 194 18.15 11.51 7.86
CA LYS A 194 18.35 12.96 8.02
C LYS A 194 18.86 13.65 6.76
N ASP A 195 19.66 12.98 5.97
CA ASP A 195 20.30 13.54 4.79
C ASP A 195 19.59 13.11 3.47
N ASP A 196 18.29 12.83 3.56
CA ASP A 196 17.50 12.45 2.39
C ASP A 196 16.95 13.67 1.66
N THR A 197 16.42 13.45 0.45
CA THR A 197 15.80 14.52 -0.34
C THR A 197 14.37 14.80 0.13
N VAL A 198 13.92 16.03 -0.06
CA VAL A 198 12.52 16.42 0.23
C VAL A 198 11.54 15.56 -0.56
N HIS A 199 11.88 15.22 -1.81
CA HIS A 199 11.11 14.30 -2.64
C HIS A 199 10.87 12.95 -1.95
N ASN A 200 11.91 12.36 -1.37
CA ASN A 200 11.80 11.07 -0.68
C ASN A 200 11.01 11.17 0.61
N TYR A 201 11.10 12.28 1.33
CA TYR A 201 10.27 12.49 2.50
C TYR A 201 8.77 12.48 2.12
N VAL A 202 8.39 13.20 1.07
CA VAL A 202 7.00 13.19 0.56
C VAL A 202 6.63 11.82 0.00
N ALA A 203 7.52 11.21 -0.78
CA ALA A 203 7.32 9.88 -1.36
C ALA A 203 7.02 8.81 -0.30
N THR A 204 7.60 8.92 0.90
CA THR A 204 7.33 8.01 2.01
C THR A 204 5.85 8.03 2.44
N PHE A 205 5.24 9.21 2.54
CA PHE A 205 3.80 9.34 2.84
C PHE A 205 2.93 8.82 1.70
N TYR A 206 3.28 9.16 0.47
CA TYR A 206 2.51 8.76 -0.72
C TYR A 206 2.62 7.26 -1.00
N ALA A 207 3.77 6.65 -0.76
CA ALA A 207 3.92 5.21 -0.84
C ALA A 207 3.00 4.47 0.14
N GLN A 208 2.88 4.99 1.36
CA GLN A 208 1.98 4.42 2.36
C GLN A 208 0.52 4.61 1.96
N PHE A 209 0.15 5.81 1.48
CA PHE A 209 -1.21 6.06 0.97
C PHE A 209 -1.56 5.11 -0.19
N ASP A 210 -0.70 5.02 -1.20
CA ASP A 210 -0.91 4.14 -2.37
C ASP A 210 -1.08 2.67 -1.97
N ALA A 211 -0.35 2.22 -0.95
CA ALA A 211 -0.46 0.85 -0.44
C ALA A 211 -1.78 0.58 0.29
N GLN A 212 -2.42 1.59 0.88
CA GLN A 212 -3.71 1.44 1.59
C GLN A 212 -4.91 1.44 0.65
N ILE A 213 -4.81 2.09 -0.52
CA ILE A 213 -5.91 2.09 -1.49
C ILE A 213 -5.81 0.85 -2.38
N THR A 214 -6.68 -0.12 -2.14
CA THR A 214 -6.67 -1.40 -2.86
C THR A 214 -7.40 -1.33 -4.19
N ASP A 215 -7.13 -2.31 -5.07
CA ASP A 215 -7.83 -2.44 -6.35
C ASP A 215 -9.35 -2.65 -6.15
N GLU A 216 -9.74 -3.33 -5.07
CA GLU A 216 -11.14 -3.51 -4.68
C GLU A 216 -11.80 -2.17 -4.30
N MET A 217 -11.08 -1.27 -3.61
CA MET A 217 -11.58 0.06 -3.28
C MET A 217 -11.79 0.90 -4.54
N TYR A 218 -10.87 0.89 -5.49
CA TYR A 218 -11.07 1.55 -6.79
C TYR A 218 -12.27 0.98 -7.55
N ALA A 219 -12.46 -0.34 -7.55
CA ALA A 219 -13.60 -0.98 -8.18
C ALA A 219 -14.93 -0.58 -7.51
N GLU A 220 -14.94 -0.44 -6.18
CA GLU A 220 -16.12 -0.03 -5.42
C GLU A 220 -16.46 1.45 -5.66
N LEU A 221 -15.47 2.35 -5.68
CA LEU A 221 -15.65 3.76 -6.04
C LEU A 221 -16.33 3.90 -7.41
N LYS A 222 -15.86 3.13 -8.39
CA LYS A 222 -16.46 3.12 -9.73
C LYS A 222 -17.92 2.67 -9.74
N LYS A 223 -18.30 1.68 -8.92
CA LYS A 223 -19.70 1.21 -8.81
C LYS A 223 -20.61 2.26 -8.19
N GLN A 224 -20.08 3.06 -7.26
CA GLN A 224 -20.82 4.10 -6.55
C GLN A 224 -20.78 5.44 -7.28
N ASP A 225 -20.18 5.52 -8.47
CA ASP A 225 -19.94 6.77 -9.22
C ASP A 225 -19.26 7.85 -8.35
N MET A 226 -18.32 7.40 -7.51
CA MET A 226 -17.58 8.24 -6.58
C MET A 226 -16.11 8.33 -7.01
N THR A 227 -15.53 9.51 -6.88
CA THR A 227 -14.10 9.74 -7.14
C THR A 227 -13.25 9.54 -5.88
N LEU A 228 -11.95 9.29 -6.04
CA LEU A 228 -11.02 9.19 -4.92
C LEU A 228 -11.00 10.47 -4.04
N PRO A 229 -10.95 11.70 -4.59
CA PRO A 229 -11.05 12.92 -3.78
C PRO A 229 -12.35 13.01 -2.95
N GLN A 230 -13.48 12.56 -3.49
CA GLN A 230 -14.74 12.52 -2.75
C GLN A 230 -14.69 11.54 -1.59
N LEU A 231 -14.07 10.36 -1.79
CA LEU A 231 -13.84 9.39 -0.70
C LEU A 231 -12.98 10.01 0.39
N ILE A 232 -11.86 10.65 0.04
CA ILE A 232 -10.95 11.29 1.01
C ILE A 232 -11.67 12.40 1.78
N THR A 233 -12.44 13.22 1.11
CA THR A 233 -13.26 14.27 1.76
C THR A 233 -14.25 13.66 2.75
N LEU A 234 -14.96 12.62 2.35
CA LEU A 234 -15.91 11.93 3.23
C LEU A 234 -15.22 11.30 4.44
N ALA A 235 -14.06 10.65 4.23
CA ALA A 235 -13.26 10.07 5.30
C ALA A 235 -12.79 11.13 6.31
N SER A 236 -12.37 12.30 5.84
CA SER A 236 -11.99 13.44 6.69
C SER A 236 -13.15 13.93 7.56
N PHE A 237 -14.36 14.03 7.01
CA PHE A 237 -15.55 14.36 7.80
C PHE A 237 -15.86 13.31 8.86
N VAL A 238 -15.78 12.04 8.53
CA VAL A 238 -16.01 10.94 9.47
C VAL A 238 -15.00 10.98 10.61
N GLN A 239 -13.72 11.24 10.30
CA GLN A 239 -12.66 11.36 11.29
C GLN A 239 -12.92 12.50 12.28
N GLU A 240 -13.25 13.70 11.80
CA GLU A 240 -13.55 14.85 12.65
C GLU A 240 -14.79 14.64 13.53
N LEU A 241 -15.86 14.05 12.99
CA LEU A 241 -17.06 13.74 13.75
C LEU A 241 -16.81 12.69 14.85
N SER A 242 -15.94 11.72 14.59
CA SER A 242 -15.55 10.70 15.57
C SER A 242 -14.80 11.31 16.76
N LEU A 243 -13.93 12.28 16.52
CA LEU A 243 -13.20 13.00 17.57
C LEU A 243 -14.10 13.82 18.49
N ILE A 244 -15.18 14.42 17.96
CA ILE A 244 -16.16 15.20 18.73
C ILE A 244 -16.89 14.27 19.70
N HIS A 245 -17.29 13.07 19.30
CA HIS A 245 -17.98 12.11 20.18
C HIS A 245 -17.12 11.53 21.30
N ILE A 246 -15.80 11.45 21.10
CA ILE A 246 -14.85 10.95 22.12
C ILE A 246 -14.53 12.03 23.16
N SER A 247 -14.61 13.30 22.78
CA SER A 247 -14.25 14.44 23.64
C SER A 247 -15.42 15.05 24.43
N GLU A 248 -16.67 14.65 24.20
CA GLU A 248 -17.78 15.06 25.07
C GLU A 248 -17.75 14.26 26.38
N PRO A 249 -17.47 14.91 27.53
CA PRO A 249 -17.65 14.25 28.82
C PRO A 249 -19.14 14.02 29.00
N THR A 250 -19.54 12.74 29.16
CA THR A 250 -20.89 12.37 29.60
C THR A 250 -21.25 13.18 30.84
N ARG A 251 -22.04 14.24 30.66
CA ARG A 251 -22.69 14.94 31.76
C ARG A 251 -23.79 14.00 32.30
N HIS A 252 -23.50 13.33 33.38
CA HIS A 252 -24.50 12.79 34.29
C HIS A 252 -24.84 13.80 35.36
#